data_ce8687cb6d8153bbc12789114946cb6c
#
_entry.id   ce8687cb6d8153bbc12789114946cb6c
#
_cell.length_a   1.000
_cell.length_b   1.000
_cell.length_c   1.000
_cell.angle_alpha   90.00
_cell.angle_beta   90.00
_cell.angle_gamma   90.00
#
_symmetry.space_group_name_H-M   'P 1'
#
loop_
_entity.id
_entity.type
_entity.pdbx_description
1 polymer ?
#
loop_
_entity_poly.entity_id
_entity_poly.type
_entity_poly.pdbx_seq_one_letter_code
_entity_poly.pdbx_strand_id
1 'polypeptide(L)'
;MMWIIIFGLMLICGIGGIIFLLTRFRRFGFVRKLAGNNNRLAWLLAGIPILLIGTSAFMSVFAFIVILIHLAVFWLICDLAAHIVKRITKKDARRYYAGAAALAITAVYLSIGWFLAHHVYRTEYSISTSKFIGMEKMRVVMLADLHLGITLDGDGFARQMKRIEDEKPDVVIIPGDFVDDSSRKDDMIKACKALNINTTFGVYFIYGNHDKGYYNNRDFTYEELEEELCKNGVTILKDECVLVSRLFYIIGRQDKSEEERASMEELMTGIDKSKYIIVADHQPNSYDEEAESGADLVLSG
;
A
#
# COMPACT_ATOMS: atom_id res chain seq x y z
N MET A 1 9.71 27.38 -2.28
CA MET A 1 9.65 27.97 -0.93
C MET A 1 8.83 27.11 0.04
N MET A 2 7.64 26.65 -0.30
CA MET A 2 6.77 25.80 0.55
C MET A 2 7.47 24.51 1.04
N TRP A 3 8.15 23.77 0.17
CA TRP A 3 8.87 22.54 0.52
C TRP A 3 9.97 22.74 1.55
N ILE A 4 10.73 23.84 1.47
CA ILE A 4 11.79 24.17 2.44
C ILE A 4 11.19 24.36 3.84
N ILE A 5 10.03 25.02 3.92
CA ILE A 5 9.33 25.22 5.20
C ILE A 5 8.85 23.88 5.75
N ILE A 6 8.25 23.03 4.91
CA ILE A 6 7.78 21.68 5.30
C ILE A 6 8.94 20.83 5.82
N PHE A 7 10.04 20.74 5.08
CA PHE A 7 11.22 19.99 5.50
C PHE A 7 11.84 20.57 6.79
N GLY A 8 11.89 21.89 6.91
CA GLY A 8 12.35 22.55 8.13
C GLY A 8 11.50 22.20 9.36
N LEU A 9 10.18 22.23 9.22
CA LEU A 9 9.25 21.83 10.28
C LEU A 9 9.39 20.35 10.63
N MET A 10 9.49 19.47 9.64
CA MET A 10 9.72 18.04 9.87
C MET A 10 11.00 17.76 10.63
N LEU A 11 12.10 18.46 10.29
CA LEU A 11 13.37 18.33 10.98
C LEU A 11 13.27 18.79 12.44
N ILE A 12 12.64 19.95 12.69
CA ILE A 12 12.43 20.48 14.04
C ILE A 12 11.58 19.53 14.87
N CYS A 13 10.48 19.02 14.31
CA CYS A 13 9.62 18.03 14.97
C CYS A 13 10.38 16.73 15.28
N GLY A 14 11.21 16.25 14.34
CA GLY A 14 12.02 15.05 14.52
C GLY A 14 13.05 15.20 15.66
N ILE A 15 13.80 16.31 15.68
CA ILE A 15 14.75 16.61 16.75
C ILE A 15 14.03 16.76 18.08
N GLY A 16 12.92 17.51 18.11
CA GLY A 16 12.08 17.66 19.29
C GLY A 16 11.56 16.33 19.84
N GLY A 17 11.11 15.43 18.94
CA GLY A 17 10.68 14.08 19.27
C GLY A 17 11.80 13.23 19.90
N ILE A 18 13.00 13.27 19.34
CA ILE A 18 14.16 12.55 19.89
C ILE A 18 14.52 13.09 21.29
N ILE A 19 14.59 14.39 21.46
CA ILE A 19 14.87 15.02 22.77
C ILE A 19 13.78 14.65 23.77
N PHE A 20 12.52 14.68 23.37
CA PHE A 20 11.40 14.25 24.19
C PHE A 20 11.59 12.80 24.63
N LEU A 21 11.81 11.86 23.72
CA LEU A 21 12.02 10.44 24.03
C LEU A 21 13.22 10.21 24.97
N LEU A 22 14.35 10.89 24.74
CA LEU A 22 15.50 10.84 25.64
C LEU A 22 15.13 11.23 27.08
N THR A 23 14.34 12.31 27.26
CA THR A 23 13.89 12.72 28.59
C THR A 23 12.97 11.68 29.24
N ARG A 24 12.25 10.91 28.43
CA ARG A 24 11.34 9.87 28.90
C ARG A 24 12.06 8.59 29.27
N PHE A 25 12.99 8.11 28.46
CA PHE A 25 13.81 6.94 28.76
C PHE A 25 14.61 7.12 30.06
N ARG A 26 15.09 8.33 30.36
CA ARG A 26 15.75 8.63 31.64
C ARG A 26 14.88 8.44 32.88
N ARG A 27 13.55 8.44 32.76
CA ARG A 27 12.63 8.24 33.90
C ARG A 27 12.55 6.81 34.39
N PHE A 28 13.00 5.83 33.58
CA PHE A 28 12.98 4.43 33.99
C PHE A 28 13.89 4.18 35.20
N GLY A 29 13.39 3.40 36.17
CA GLY A 29 14.10 3.11 37.39
C GLY A 29 15.42 2.39 37.18
N PHE A 30 15.54 1.52 36.17
CA PHE A 30 16.80 0.85 35.84
C PHE A 30 17.85 1.83 35.29
N VAL A 31 17.45 2.80 34.47
CA VAL A 31 18.36 3.85 33.96
C VAL A 31 18.91 4.67 35.13
N ARG A 32 18.01 5.09 36.04
CA ARG A 32 18.41 5.85 37.24
C ARG A 32 19.32 5.05 38.15
N LYS A 33 19.05 3.76 38.35
CA LYS A 33 19.85 2.86 39.18
C LYS A 33 21.25 2.67 38.61
N LEU A 34 21.38 2.44 37.30
CA LEU A 34 22.65 2.25 36.63
C LEU A 34 23.48 3.55 36.56
N ALA A 35 22.82 4.68 36.36
CA ALA A 35 23.51 5.98 36.28
C ALA A 35 23.94 6.49 37.66
N GLY A 36 23.29 6.06 38.76
CA GLY A 36 23.55 6.63 40.08
C GLY A 36 23.38 8.15 40.08
N ASN A 37 24.39 8.87 40.58
CA ASN A 37 24.38 10.33 40.57
C ASN A 37 24.99 10.95 39.29
N ASN A 38 25.41 10.13 38.32
CA ASN A 38 26.03 10.61 37.09
C ASN A 38 24.97 10.97 36.03
N ASN A 39 24.68 12.27 35.92
CA ASN A 39 23.71 12.78 34.97
C ASN A 39 24.09 12.52 33.49
N ARG A 40 25.39 12.58 33.16
CA ARG A 40 25.86 12.31 31.79
C ARG A 40 25.62 10.84 31.41
N LEU A 41 25.91 9.93 32.34
CA LEU A 41 25.67 8.50 32.13
C LEU A 41 24.16 8.23 31.96
N ALA A 42 23.27 8.92 32.68
CA ALA A 42 21.83 8.79 32.51
C ALA A 42 21.35 9.19 31.09
N TRP A 43 21.93 10.21 30.49
CA TRP A 43 21.66 10.61 29.11
C TRP A 43 22.19 9.58 28.09
N LEU A 44 23.40 9.07 28.30
CA LEU A 44 23.99 8.03 27.45
C LEU A 44 23.14 6.76 27.46
N LEU A 45 22.76 6.28 28.65
CA LEU A 45 21.89 5.10 28.79
C LEU A 45 20.51 5.30 28.15
N ALA A 46 19.94 6.49 28.25
CA ALA A 46 18.67 6.82 27.59
C ALA A 46 18.80 6.91 26.06
N GLY A 47 19.98 7.16 25.53
CA GLY A 47 20.26 7.18 24.09
C GLY A 47 20.30 5.79 23.46
N ILE A 48 20.66 4.75 24.23
CA ILE A 48 20.82 3.38 23.70
C ILE A 48 19.53 2.89 22.98
N PRO A 49 18.32 2.97 23.55
CA PRO A 49 17.12 2.56 22.84
C PRO A 49 16.88 3.33 21.54
N ILE A 50 17.19 4.63 21.51
CA ILE A 50 17.03 5.46 20.31
C ILE A 50 18.03 5.07 19.24
N LEU A 51 19.29 4.77 19.62
CA LEU A 51 20.29 4.25 18.70
C LEU A 51 19.87 2.88 18.12
N LEU A 52 19.32 2.01 18.96
CA LEU A 52 18.78 0.72 18.48
C LEU A 52 17.62 0.91 17.50
N ILE A 53 16.69 1.82 17.77
CA ILE A 53 15.65 2.19 16.81
C ILE A 53 16.29 2.79 15.56
N GLY A 54 17.36 3.59 15.70
CA GLY A 54 18.10 4.17 14.60
C GLY A 54 18.68 3.15 13.61
N THR A 55 18.95 1.90 14.06
CA THR A 55 19.41 0.85 13.14
C THR A 55 18.35 0.48 12.09
N SER A 56 17.06 0.72 12.34
CA SER A 56 16.00 0.51 11.35
C SER A 56 16.15 1.42 10.13
N ALA A 57 16.84 2.57 10.27
CA ALA A 57 17.09 3.47 9.14
C ALA A 57 18.00 2.85 8.06
N PHE A 58 18.83 1.86 8.41
CA PHE A 58 19.62 1.10 7.42
C PHE A 58 18.74 0.18 6.56
N MET A 59 17.56 -0.22 7.05
CA MET A 59 16.58 -0.98 6.28
C MET A 59 15.66 -0.03 5.51
N SER A 60 15.11 0.96 6.21
CA SER A 60 14.24 1.98 5.62
C SER A 60 14.21 3.23 6.51
N VAL A 61 14.51 4.39 5.92
CA VAL A 61 14.38 5.69 6.61
C VAL A 61 12.92 5.93 7.02
N PHE A 62 11.96 5.51 6.19
CA PHE A 62 10.54 5.63 6.51
C PHE A 62 10.16 4.78 7.73
N ALA A 63 10.65 3.54 7.85
CA ALA A 63 10.41 2.70 9.01
C ALA A 63 10.93 3.37 10.31
N PHE A 64 12.13 3.95 10.26
CA PHE A 64 12.68 4.71 11.38
C PHE A 64 11.77 5.87 11.79
N ILE A 65 11.33 6.69 10.83
CA ILE A 65 10.46 7.84 11.08
C ILE A 65 9.12 7.37 11.68
N VAL A 66 8.50 6.33 11.11
CA VAL A 66 7.24 5.76 11.59
C VAL A 66 7.37 5.29 13.04
N ILE A 67 8.42 4.53 13.38
CA ILE A 67 8.66 4.06 14.76
C ILE A 67 8.79 5.24 15.72
N LEU A 68 9.61 6.25 15.38
CA LEU A 68 9.82 7.40 16.24
C LEU A 68 8.56 8.21 16.49
N ILE A 69 7.79 8.49 15.43
CA ILE A 69 6.56 9.29 15.56
C ILE A 69 5.54 8.54 16.44
N HIS A 70 5.27 7.26 16.16
CA HIS A 70 4.30 6.50 16.94
C HIS A 70 4.74 6.37 18.40
N LEU A 71 6.01 6.11 18.65
CA LEU A 71 6.55 6.03 20.00
C LEU A 71 6.39 7.36 20.74
N ALA A 72 6.70 8.48 20.11
CA ALA A 72 6.55 9.80 20.73
C ALA A 72 5.09 10.14 21.03
N VAL A 73 4.19 9.88 20.07
CA VAL A 73 2.75 10.16 20.21
C VAL A 73 2.13 9.29 21.32
N PHE A 74 2.34 7.98 21.29
CA PHE A 74 1.78 7.10 22.32
C PHE A 74 2.38 7.40 23.69
N TRP A 75 3.64 7.79 23.75
CA TRP A 75 4.24 8.20 25.03
C TRP A 75 3.62 9.48 25.59
N LEU A 76 3.38 10.45 24.72
CA LEU A 76 2.70 11.69 25.11
C LEU A 76 1.28 11.39 25.66
N ILE A 77 0.54 10.51 24.98
CA ILE A 77 -0.81 10.08 25.41
C ILE A 77 -0.74 9.38 26.77
N CYS A 78 0.20 8.44 26.94
CA CYS A 78 0.36 7.72 28.20
C CYS A 78 0.79 8.63 29.36
N ASP A 79 1.68 9.60 29.12
CA ASP A 79 2.08 10.57 30.13
C ASP A 79 0.91 11.50 30.50
N LEU A 80 0.10 11.94 29.53
CA LEU A 80 -1.11 12.72 29.78
C LEU A 80 -2.11 11.94 30.61
N ALA A 81 -2.38 10.69 30.23
CA ALA A 81 -3.28 9.80 30.99
C ALA A 81 -2.78 9.61 32.43
N ALA A 82 -1.50 9.34 32.62
CA ALA A 82 -0.89 9.22 33.95
C ALA A 82 -1.02 10.51 34.77
N HIS A 83 -0.86 11.68 34.14
CA HIS A 83 -1.04 12.97 34.78
C HIS A 83 -2.50 13.18 35.22
N ILE A 84 -3.47 12.83 34.40
CA ILE A 84 -4.91 12.94 34.73
C ILE A 84 -5.23 11.99 35.91
N VAL A 85 -4.78 10.73 35.84
CA VAL A 85 -4.99 9.74 36.93
C VAL A 85 -4.38 10.26 38.24
N LYS A 86 -3.16 10.81 38.22
CA LYS A 86 -2.52 11.42 39.39
C LYS A 86 -3.36 12.57 39.96
N ARG A 87 -3.92 13.43 39.09
CA ARG A 87 -4.79 14.54 39.54
C ARG A 87 -6.06 14.05 40.24
N ILE A 88 -6.71 13.01 39.70
CA ILE A 88 -7.94 12.44 40.21
C ILE A 88 -7.70 11.68 41.54
N THR A 89 -6.70 10.80 41.53
CA THR A 89 -6.42 9.89 42.64
C THR A 89 -5.60 10.52 43.77
N LYS A 90 -4.92 11.65 43.46
CA LYS A 90 -3.93 12.34 44.32
C LYS A 90 -2.79 11.41 44.78
N LYS A 91 -2.56 10.32 44.07
CA LYS A 91 -1.51 9.32 44.37
C LYS A 91 -0.42 9.33 43.28
N ASP A 92 0.83 9.21 43.71
CA ASP A 92 1.95 8.99 42.82
C ASP A 92 2.11 7.50 42.49
N ALA A 93 2.37 7.18 41.22
CA ALA A 93 2.69 5.82 40.82
C ALA A 93 4.08 5.42 41.37
N ARG A 94 4.19 4.21 41.91
CA ARG A 94 5.46 3.67 42.46
C ARG A 94 6.53 3.48 41.39
N ARG A 95 6.13 3.26 40.13
CA ARG A 95 7.03 3.05 38.97
C ARG A 95 6.52 3.86 37.78
N TYR A 96 7.40 4.03 36.79
CA TYR A 96 7.07 4.75 35.56
C TYR A 96 6.27 3.86 34.59
N TYR A 97 5.01 3.56 34.97
CA TYR A 97 4.10 2.70 34.18
C TYR A 97 3.74 3.32 32.84
N ALA A 98 3.62 4.65 32.74
CA ALA A 98 3.31 5.35 31.50
C ALA A 98 4.33 5.04 30.41
N GLY A 99 5.64 5.02 30.73
CA GLY A 99 6.66 4.66 29.77
C GLY A 99 6.59 3.20 29.34
N ALA A 100 6.33 2.26 30.27
CA ALA A 100 6.16 0.85 29.92
C ALA A 100 4.92 0.63 29.05
N ALA A 101 3.80 1.30 29.36
CA ALA A 101 2.60 1.25 28.56
C ALA A 101 2.82 1.82 27.14
N ALA A 102 3.52 2.97 27.01
CA ALA A 102 3.84 3.56 25.72
C ALA A 102 4.64 2.60 24.82
N LEU A 103 5.68 1.97 25.38
CA LEU A 103 6.48 0.97 24.68
C LEU A 103 5.62 -0.23 24.21
N ALA A 104 4.81 -0.78 25.12
CA ALA A 104 3.95 -1.92 24.82
C ALA A 104 2.91 -1.59 23.74
N ILE A 105 2.22 -0.45 23.88
CA ILE A 105 1.21 0.00 22.91
C ILE A 105 1.86 0.23 21.54
N THR A 106 3.02 0.90 21.48
CA THR A 106 3.75 1.12 20.23
C THR A 106 4.13 -0.20 19.58
N ALA A 107 4.70 -1.14 20.34
CA ALA A 107 5.10 -2.44 19.82
C ALA A 107 3.91 -3.23 19.26
N VAL A 108 2.82 -3.30 20.00
CA VAL A 108 1.59 -4.01 19.56
C VAL A 108 1.00 -3.35 18.34
N TYR A 109 0.84 -2.02 18.35
CA TYR A 109 0.27 -1.26 17.25
C TYR A 109 1.06 -1.44 15.94
N LEU A 110 2.38 -1.26 16.01
CA LEU A 110 3.24 -1.43 14.84
C LEU A 110 3.31 -2.88 14.35
N SER A 111 3.27 -3.86 15.27
CA SER A 111 3.22 -5.28 14.89
C SER A 111 1.92 -5.63 14.18
N ILE A 112 0.78 -5.11 14.66
CA ILE A 112 -0.51 -5.28 13.97
C ILE A 112 -0.48 -4.60 12.61
N GLY A 113 0.00 -3.34 12.53
CA GLY A 113 0.12 -2.62 11.27
C GLY A 113 1.00 -3.35 10.25
N TRP A 114 2.15 -3.87 10.70
CA TRP A 114 3.03 -4.67 9.85
C TRP A 114 2.34 -5.96 9.36
N PHE A 115 1.67 -6.67 10.26
CA PHE A 115 0.92 -7.88 9.91
C PHE A 115 -0.16 -7.57 8.87
N LEU A 116 -0.95 -6.51 9.06
CA LEU A 116 -2.01 -6.12 8.13
C LEU A 116 -1.45 -5.72 6.76
N ALA A 117 -0.31 -5.00 6.73
CA ALA A 117 0.35 -4.59 5.49
C ALA A 117 0.94 -5.77 4.68
N HIS A 118 1.25 -6.91 5.34
CA HIS A 118 1.85 -8.09 4.69
C HIS A 118 0.88 -9.28 4.57
N HIS A 119 -0.39 -9.07 4.92
CA HIS A 119 -1.40 -10.12 4.83
C HIS A 119 -2.45 -9.79 3.77
N VAL A 120 -2.59 -10.66 2.79
CA VAL A 120 -3.59 -10.53 1.73
C VAL A 120 -4.93 -11.05 2.22
N TYR A 121 -5.93 -10.17 2.23
CA TYR A 121 -7.32 -10.51 2.54
C TYR A 121 -8.14 -10.55 1.26
N ARG A 122 -8.95 -11.61 1.11
CA ARG A 122 -9.96 -11.66 0.09
C ARG A 122 -11.18 -10.85 0.54
N THR A 123 -11.61 -9.94 -0.32
CA THR A 123 -12.91 -9.26 -0.18
C THR A 123 -13.81 -9.71 -1.32
N GLU A 124 -15.08 -9.98 -1.04
CA GLU A 124 -16.04 -10.48 -2.03
C GLU A 124 -17.25 -9.55 -2.09
N TYR A 125 -17.58 -9.14 -3.29
CA TYR A 125 -18.77 -8.35 -3.61
C TYR A 125 -19.68 -9.14 -4.54
N SER A 126 -20.99 -9.02 -4.38
CA SER A 126 -21.98 -9.59 -5.29
C SER A 126 -22.76 -8.46 -5.94
N ILE A 127 -22.67 -8.37 -7.26
CA ILE A 127 -23.35 -7.37 -8.07
C ILE A 127 -24.34 -8.08 -8.97
N SER A 128 -25.59 -7.60 -9.03
CA SER A 128 -26.62 -8.15 -9.91
C SER A 128 -26.79 -7.25 -11.13
N THR A 129 -26.95 -7.87 -12.29
CA THR A 129 -27.24 -7.16 -13.54
C THR A 129 -28.38 -7.84 -14.28
N SER A 130 -29.18 -7.07 -15.05
CA SER A 130 -30.16 -7.57 -16.00
C SER A 130 -29.57 -7.81 -17.39
N LYS A 131 -28.35 -7.35 -17.64
CA LYS A 131 -27.65 -7.53 -18.92
C LYS A 131 -27.15 -8.96 -19.05
N PHE A 132 -27.22 -9.49 -20.27
CA PHE A 132 -26.74 -10.83 -20.57
C PHE A 132 -25.20 -10.86 -20.60
N ILE A 133 -24.60 -11.69 -19.75
CA ILE A 133 -23.14 -11.85 -19.61
C ILE A 133 -22.66 -13.24 -20.10
N GLY A 134 -23.52 -14.02 -20.75
CA GLY A 134 -23.18 -15.33 -21.31
C GLY A 134 -23.21 -16.49 -20.31
N MET A 135 -23.41 -16.23 -19.02
CA MET A 135 -23.48 -17.21 -17.95
C MET A 135 -24.34 -16.70 -16.80
N GLU A 136 -24.75 -17.59 -15.91
CA GLU A 136 -25.58 -17.24 -14.76
C GLU A 136 -24.79 -16.39 -13.74
N LYS A 137 -23.50 -16.69 -13.56
CA LYS A 137 -22.61 -15.97 -12.65
C LYS A 137 -21.21 -15.89 -13.26
N MET A 138 -20.67 -14.69 -13.35
CA MET A 138 -19.28 -14.42 -13.75
C MET A 138 -18.45 -14.01 -12.53
N ARG A 139 -17.30 -14.65 -12.36
CA ARG A 139 -16.35 -14.32 -11.30
C ARG A 139 -15.23 -13.43 -11.86
N VAL A 140 -15.30 -12.16 -11.51
CA VAL A 140 -14.25 -11.17 -11.81
C VAL A 140 -13.32 -11.09 -10.62
N VAL A 141 -12.01 -11.25 -10.83
CA VAL A 141 -10.99 -11.00 -9.81
C VAL A 141 -10.26 -9.72 -10.17
N MET A 142 -10.14 -8.84 -9.21
CA MET A 142 -9.39 -7.59 -9.31
C MET A 142 -8.16 -7.65 -8.42
N LEU A 143 -7.01 -7.22 -8.95
CA LEU A 143 -5.73 -7.09 -8.25
C LEU A 143 -5.13 -5.73 -8.60
N ALA A 144 -5.00 -4.83 -7.66
CA ALA A 144 -4.38 -3.51 -7.88
C ALA A 144 -3.32 -3.22 -6.83
N ASP A 145 -2.49 -2.20 -7.09
CA ASP A 145 -1.53 -1.65 -6.15
C ASP A 145 -0.62 -2.71 -5.50
N LEU A 146 -0.14 -3.65 -6.32
CA LEU A 146 0.74 -4.71 -5.83
C LEU A 146 2.08 -4.14 -5.38
N HIS A 147 2.59 -3.11 -6.08
CA HIS A 147 3.92 -2.55 -5.82
C HIS A 147 4.93 -3.64 -5.48
N LEU A 148 5.13 -4.54 -6.45
CA LEU A 148 5.88 -5.78 -6.30
C LEU A 148 7.24 -5.56 -5.60
N GLY A 149 7.46 -6.29 -4.51
CA GLY A 149 8.63 -6.14 -3.64
C GLY A 149 8.36 -5.39 -2.33
N ILE A 150 7.21 -4.69 -2.19
CA ILE A 150 6.82 -4.03 -0.93
C ILE A 150 6.10 -5.02 -0.01
N THR A 151 4.94 -5.50 -0.43
CA THR A 151 4.14 -6.48 0.36
C THR A 151 4.47 -7.91 -0.01
N LEU A 152 4.61 -8.19 -1.29
CA LEU A 152 4.89 -9.50 -1.85
C LEU A 152 6.08 -9.43 -2.80
N ASP A 153 7.01 -10.37 -2.69
CA ASP A 153 7.98 -10.69 -3.73
C ASP A 153 7.34 -11.54 -4.83
N GLY A 154 8.09 -11.85 -5.89
CA GLY A 154 7.59 -12.65 -7.00
C GLY A 154 7.07 -14.03 -6.58
N ASP A 155 7.73 -14.69 -5.63
CA ASP A 155 7.31 -15.99 -5.11
C ASP A 155 6.06 -15.88 -4.21
N GLY A 156 5.96 -14.79 -3.44
CA GLY A 156 4.78 -14.43 -2.63
C GLY A 156 3.56 -14.21 -3.51
N PHE A 157 3.72 -13.42 -4.57
CA PHE A 157 2.66 -13.18 -5.54
C PHE A 157 2.23 -14.47 -6.25
N ALA A 158 3.18 -15.31 -6.68
CA ALA A 158 2.87 -16.60 -7.32
C ALA A 158 2.02 -17.51 -6.41
N ARG A 159 2.28 -17.51 -5.10
CA ARG A 159 1.43 -18.24 -4.14
C ARG A 159 0.01 -17.69 -4.05
N GLN A 160 -0.17 -16.38 -4.17
CA GLN A 160 -1.52 -15.79 -4.19
C GLN A 160 -2.24 -16.11 -5.50
N MET A 161 -1.53 -16.01 -6.64
CA MET A 161 -2.13 -16.36 -7.95
C MET A 161 -2.60 -17.80 -8.01
N LYS A 162 -1.88 -18.74 -7.40
CA LYS A 162 -2.34 -20.12 -7.28
C LYS A 162 -3.63 -20.25 -6.47
N ARG A 163 -3.79 -19.50 -5.39
CA ARG A 163 -5.04 -19.47 -4.61
C ARG A 163 -6.18 -18.88 -5.42
N ILE A 164 -5.90 -17.85 -6.23
CA ILE A 164 -6.88 -17.23 -7.13
C ILE A 164 -7.29 -18.24 -8.21
N GLU A 165 -6.37 -18.98 -8.80
CA GLU A 165 -6.66 -20.02 -9.79
C GLU A 165 -7.56 -21.12 -9.21
N ASP A 166 -7.32 -21.55 -7.97
CA ASP A 166 -8.15 -22.54 -7.25
C ASP A 166 -9.62 -22.07 -7.11
N GLU A 167 -9.85 -20.75 -7.09
CA GLU A 167 -11.19 -20.14 -7.07
C GLU A 167 -11.86 -20.12 -8.45
N LYS A 168 -11.17 -20.52 -9.50
CA LYS A 168 -11.66 -20.57 -10.90
C LYS A 168 -12.24 -19.23 -11.37
N PRO A 169 -11.42 -18.18 -11.46
CA PRO A 169 -11.88 -16.89 -11.98
C PRO A 169 -12.26 -17.00 -13.44
N ASP A 170 -13.33 -16.30 -13.86
CA ASP A 170 -13.67 -16.20 -15.28
C ASP A 170 -12.81 -15.14 -15.98
N VAL A 171 -12.50 -14.06 -15.29
CA VAL A 171 -11.61 -13.00 -15.77
C VAL A 171 -10.81 -12.41 -14.62
N VAL A 172 -9.57 -12.03 -14.90
CA VAL A 172 -8.73 -11.30 -13.95
C VAL A 172 -8.41 -9.94 -14.56
N ILE A 173 -8.57 -8.87 -13.78
CA ILE A 173 -8.29 -7.50 -14.20
C ILE A 173 -7.31 -6.89 -13.19
N ILE A 174 -6.25 -6.28 -13.72
CA ILE A 174 -5.17 -5.64 -12.95
C ILE A 174 -5.20 -4.16 -13.29
N PRO A 175 -5.91 -3.33 -12.50
CA PRO A 175 -5.97 -1.89 -12.73
C PRO A 175 -4.77 -1.16 -12.15
N GLY A 176 -3.56 -1.50 -12.61
CA GLY A 176 -2.34 -0.74 -12.42
C GLY A 176 -1.58 -0.95 -11.12
N ASP A 177 -0.43 -0.26 -11.07
CA ASP A 177 0.55 -0.29 -9.97
C ASP A 177 0.99 -1.70 -9.59
N PHE A 178 1.25 -2.50 -10.63
CA PHE A 178 1.77 -3.86 -10.49
C PHE A 178 3.21 -3.86 -10.01
N VAL A 179 4.02 -2.95 -10.54
CA VAL A 179 5.42 -2.73 -10.14
C VAL A 179 5.65 -1.26 -9.77
N ASP A 180 6.78 -0.98 -9.12
CA ASP A 180 7.27 0.38 -8.85
C ASP A 180 8.79 0.49 -9.04
N ASP A 181 9.37 1.65 -8.65
CA ASP A 181 10.80 1.91 -8.77
C ASP A 181 11.69 1.00 -7.90
N SER A 182 11.13 0.34 -6.89
CA SER A 182 11.85 -0.59 -6.01
C SER A 182 11.72 -2.05 -6.41
N SER A 183 10.89 -2.35 -7.40
CA SER A 183 10.66 -3.70 -7.91
C SER A 183 11.91 -4.25 -8.61
N ARG A 184 12.18 -5.55 -8.42
CA ARG A 184 13.32 -6.24 -9.02
C ARG A 184 12.89 -7.03 -10.25
N LYS A 185 13.76 -7.09 -11.26
CA LYS A 185 13.50 -7.82 -12.51
C LYS A 185 13.15 -9.28 -12.30
N ASP A 186 13.89 -9.98 -11.44
CA ASP A 186 13.64 -11.40 -11.15
C ASP A 186 12.26 -11.64 -10.56
N ASP A 187 11.81 -10.74 -9.67
CA ASP A 187 10.49 -10.81 -9.07
C ASP A 187 9.40 -10.45 -10.08
N MET A 188 9.64 -9.46 -10.94
CA MET A 188 8.74 -9.08 -12.03
C MET A 188 8.51 -10.25 -13.00
N ILE A 189 9.57 -10.93 -13.45
CA ILE A 189 9.45 -12.09 -14.34
C ILE A 189 8.64 -13.21 -13.68
N LYS A 190 8.89 -13.51 -12.39
CA LYS A 190 8.12 -14.52 -11.64
C LYS A 190 6.65 -14.12 -11.50
N ALA A 191 6.38 -12.85 -11.21
CA ALA A 191 5.03 -12.35 -11.05
C ALA A 191 4.26 -12.39 -12.38
N CYS A 192 4.86 -11.93 -13.49
CA CYS A 192 4.27 -12.05 -14.83
C CYS A 192 3.98 -13.51 -15.20
N LYS A 193 4.92 -14.44 -14.92
CA LYS A 193 4.70 -15.85 -15.15
C LYS A 193 3.54 -16.42 -14.33
N ALA A 194 3.35 -15.94 -13.12
CA ALA A 194 2.26 -16.38 -12.24
C ALA A 194 0.87 -15.90 -12.71
N LEU A 195 0.80 -14.91 -13.62
CA LEU A 195 -0.45 -14.47 -14.25
C LEU A 195 -0.94 -15.44 -15.35
N ASN A 196 -0.12 -16.37 -15.79
CA ASN A 196 -0.53 -17.42 -16.75
C ASN A 196 -1.34 -18.50 -16.02
N ILE A 197 -2.59 -18.18 -15.68
CA ILE A 197 -3.55 -19.04 -14.99
C ILE A 197 -4.73 -19.37 -15.88
N ASN A 198 -5.47 -20.44 -15.54
CA ASN A 198 -6.67 -20.83 -16.26
C ASN A 198 -7.83 -19.88 -15.93
N THR A 199 -8.31 -19.18 -16.95
CA THR A 199 -9.49 -18.30 -16.88
C THR A 199 -10.36 -18.52 -18.11
N THR A 200 -11.65 -18.21 -18.00
CA THR A 200 -12.58 -18.33 -19.15
C THR A 200 -12.34 -17.22 -20.18
N PHE A 201 -12.02 -16.01 -19.72
CA PHE A 201 -11.96 -14.79 -20.54
C PHE A 201 -10.63 -14.08 -20.55
N GLY A 202 -9.61 -14.62 -19.86
CA GLY A 202 -8.24 -14.06 -19.87
C GLY A 202 -7.91 -13.18 -18.68
N VAL A 203 -6.70 -12.63 -18.74
CA VAL A 203 -6.12 -11.70 -17.79
C VAL A 203 -5.88 -10.37 -18.50
N TYR A 204 -6.35 -9.27 -17.93
CA TYR A 204 -6.24 -7.93 -18.48
C TYR A 204 -5.45 -7.03 -17.56
N PHE A 205 -4.61 -6.19 -18.13
CA PHE A 205 -3.78 -5.25 -17.41
C PHE A 205 -3.94 -3.85 -17.99
N ILE A 206 -3.99 -2.85 -17.12
CA ILE A 206 -3.80 -1.45 -17.47
C ILE A 206 -2.67 -0.87 -16.64
N TYR A 207 -2.08 0.21 -17.10
CA TYR A 207 -1.02 0.90 -16.35
C TYR A 207 -1.57 1.73 -15.20
N GLY A 208 -0.86 1.68 -14.06
CA GLY A 208 -0.92 2.69 -13.03
C GLY A 208 0.24 3.69 -13.18
N ASN A 209 0.27 4.67 -12.29
CA ASN A 209 1.28 5.74 -12.37
C ASN A 209 2.69 5.27 -11.99
N HIS A 210 2.84 4.14 -11.28
CA HIS A 210 4.14 3.58 -10.91
C HIS A 210 4.72 2.60 -11.93
N ASP A 211 3.91 1.98 -12.77
CA ASP A 211 4.35 0.89 -13.66
C ASP A 211 5.40 1.32 -14.68
N LYS A 212 5.33 2.56 -15.17
CA LYS A 212 6.33 3.11 -16.09
C LYS A 212 7.62 3.57 -15.37
N GLY A 213 7.58 3.72 -14.04
CA GLY A 213 8.66 4.20 -13.20
C GLY A 213 8.82 5.72 -13.23
N TYR A 214 9.18 6.30 -12.07
CA TYR A 214 9.49 7.73 -11.93
C TYR A 214 10.98 8.01 -12.00
N TYR A 215 11.80 7.03 -11.60
CA TYR A 215 13.25 7.14 -11.53
C TYR A 215 13.87 5.94 -12.26
N ASN A 216 14.81 6.17 -13.16
CA ASN A 216 15.53 5.11 -13.88
C ASN A 216 16.51 4.34 -12.97
N ASN A 217 16.05 3.85 -11.82
CA ASN A 217 16.87 3.16 -10.82
C ASN A 217 16.52 1.67 -10.68
N ARG A 218 15.43 1.18 -11.29
CA ARG A 218 15.11 -0.24 -11.33
C ARG A 218 15.90 -0.96 -12.44
N ASP A 219 16.05 -2.27 -12.32
CA ASP A 219 16.87 -3.11 -13.19
C ASP A 219 16.12 -3.66 -14.42
N PHE A 220 14.95 -3.09 -14.73
CA PHE A 220 14.16 -3.38 -15.93
C PHE A 220 13.39 -2.14 -16.40
N THR A 221 13.00 -2.14 -17.68
CA THR A 221 12.20 -1.07 -18.29
C THR A 221 10.71 -1.44 -18.32
N TYR A 222 9.83 -0.47 -18.62
CA TYR A 222 8.40 -0.76 -18.76
C TYR A 222 8.11 -1.59 -20.02
N GLU A 223 8.94 -1.47 -21.07
CA GLU A 223 8.84 -2.32 -22.26
C GLU A 223 9.16 -3.79 -21.94
N GLU A 224 10.14 -4.04 -21.08
CA GLU A 224 10.45 -5.39 -20.61
C GLU A 224 9.30 -5.98 -19.75
N LEU A 225 8.61 -5.13 -18.98
CA LEU A 225 7.38 -5.53 -18.27
C LEU A 225 6.28 -5.93 -19.26
N GLU A 226 6.06 -5.10 -20.32
CA GLU A 226 5.08 -5.41 -21.36
C GLU A 226 5.39 -6.74 -22.06
N GLU A 227 6.65 -6.93 -22.44
CA GLU A 227 7.09 -8.18 -23.07
C GLU A 227 6.78 -9.41 -22.19
N GLU A 228 7.11 -9.35 -20.91
CA GLU A 228 6.84 -10.45 -19.99
C GLU A 228 5.34 -10.65 -19.72
N LEU A 229 4.54 -9.58 -19.62
CA LEU A 229 3.08 -9.68 -19.50
C LEU A 229 2.47 -10.35 -20.74
N CYS A 230 2.80 -9.88 -21.94
CA CYS A 230 2.30 -10.43 -23.20
C CYS A 230 2.74 -11.89 -23.40
N LYS A 231 3.99 -12.22 -23.11
CA LYS A 231 4.55 -13.58 -23.19
C LYS A 231 3.79 -14.57 -22.30
N ASN A 232 3.22 -14.10 -21.18
CA ASN A 232 2.44 -14.90 -20.26
C ASN A 232 0.92 -14.80 -20.49
N GLY A 233 0.49 -14.28 -21.64
CA GLY A 233 -0.91 -14.28 -22.07
C GLY A 233 -1.77 -13.18 -21.47
N VAL A 234 -1.16 -12.15 -20.90
CA VAL A 234 -1.88 -10.98 -20.37
C VAL A 234 -2.19 -10.01 -21.51
N THR A 235 -3.42 -9.57 -21.60
CA THR A 235 -3.85 -8.52 -22.54
C THR A 235 -3.66 -7.14 -21.90
N ILE A 236 -2.83 -6.30 -22.50
CA ILE A 236 -2.60 -4.93 -22.02
C ILE A 236 -3.55 -3.99 -22.77
N LEU A 237 -4.24 -3.12 -22.03
CA LEU A 237 -5.14 -2.12 -22.59
C LEU A 237 -4.62 -0.72 -22.28
N LYS A 238 -4.55 0.14 -23.32
CA LYS A 238 -4.03 1.52 -23.26
C LYS A 238 -5.00 2.45 -23.99
N ASP A 239 -6.03 2.89 -23.30
CA ASP A 239 -7.20 3.58 -23.89
C ASP A 239 -7.86 2.73 -24.99
N GLU A 240 -8.06 1.47 -24.68
CA GLU A 240 -8.59 0.50 -25.60
C GLU A 240 -9.85 -0.19 -25.04
N CYS A 241 -10.72 -0.59 -25.96
CA CYS A 241 -11.91 -1.33 -25.68
C CYS A 241 -11.89 -2.70 -26.37
N VAL A 242 -12.13 -3.75 -25.62
CA VAL A 242 -12.20 -5.12 -26.14
C VAL A 242 -13.58 -5.71 -25.91
N LEU A 243 -14.22 -6.22 -26.98
CA LEU A 243 -15.43 -7.04 -26.88
C LEU A 243 -15.06 -8.50 -26.60
N VAL A 244 -15.17 -8.91 -25.36
CA VAL A 244 -14.78 -10.24 -24.89
C VAL A 244 -15.83 -11.28 -25.28
N SER A 245 -15.43 -12.26 -26.06
CA SER A 245 -16.26 -13.38 -26.53
C SER A 245 -17.65 -12.97 -27.09
N ARG A 246 -17.79 -11.75 -27.58
CA ARG A 246 -19.04 -11.10 -28.04
C ARG A 246 -20.08 -10.91 -26.93
N LEU A 247 -19.71 -11.03 -25.66
CA LEU A 247 -20.63 -11.01 -24.51
C LEU A 247 -20.62 -9.68 -23.77
N PHE A 248 -19.44 -9.17 -23.42
CA PHE A 248 -19.27 -7.96 -22.63
C PHE A 248 -18.04 -7.20 -23.08
N TYR A 249 -17.92 -5.95 -22.67
CA TYR A 249 -16.76 -5.11 -22.95
C TYR A 249 -15.86 -4.99 -21.73
N ILE A 250 -14.56 -4.95 -21.99
CA ILE A 250 -13.58 -4.44 -21.04
C ILE A 250 -12.91 -3.22 -21.68
N ILE A 251 -12.96 -2.10 -21.00
CA ILE A 251 -12.31 -0.86 -21.37
C ILE A 251 -11.15 -0.64 -20.40
N GLY A 252 -9.94 -0.51 -20.93
CA GLY A 252 -8.75 -0.17 -20.13
C GLY A 252 -8.33 1.24 -20.43
N ARG A 253 -8.37 2.11 -19.42
CA ARG A 253 -7.92 3.50 -19.53
C ARG A 253 -6.44 3.59 -19.23
N GLN A 254 -5.74 4.50 -19.92
CA GLN A 254 -4.41 4.92 -19.51
C GLN A 254 -4.48 5.67 -18.19
N ASP A 255 -3.39 5.65 -17.42
CA ASP A 255 -3.32 6.39 -16.17
C ASP A 255 -3.50 7.90 -16.39
N LYS A 256 -4.04 8.60 -15.41
CA LYS A 256 -4.29 10.04 -15.47
C LYS A 256 -3.02 10.88 -15.61
N SER A 257 -1.87 10.35 -15.31
CA SER A 257 -0.57 11.01 -15.54
C SER A 257 -0.19 11.12 -17.01
N GLU A 258 -0.86 10.39 -17.93
CA GLU A 258 -0.64 10.46 -19.35
C GLU A 258 -1.33 11.68 -19.98
N GLU A 259 -0.57 12.48 -20.73
CA GLU A 259 -1.06 13.73 -21.32
C GLU A 259 -2.13 13.53 -22.40
N GLU A 260 -2.02 12.42 -23.16
CA GLU A 260 -2.91 12.09 -24.29
C GLU A 260 -3.99 11.05 -23.92
N ARG A 261 -4.36 10.96 -22.63
CA ARG A 261 -5.38 10.03 -22.18
C ARG A 261 -6.73 10.29 -22.82
N ALA A 262 -7.34 9.26 -23.40
CA ALA A 262 -8.67 9.35 -24.00
C ALA A 262 -9.78 9.63 -22.96
N SER A 263 -10.76 10.43 -23.33
CA SER A 263 -11.97 10.65 -22.55
C SER A 263 -12.87 9.40 -22.55
N MET A 264 -13.76 9.28 -21.56
CA MET A 264 -14.74 8.20 -21.55
C MET A 264 -15.70 8.29 -22.75
N GLU A 265 -16.01 9.49 -23.22
CA GLU A 265 -16.86 9.70 -24.41
C GLU A 265 -16.22 9.07 -25.66
N GLU A 266 -14.91 9.29 -25.86
CA GLU A 266 -14.17 8.68 -26.95
C GLU A 266 -14.13 7.16 -26.85
N LEU A 267 -13.81 6.62 -25.66
CA LEU A 267 -13.73 5.18 -25.41
C LEU A 267 -15.09 4.47 -25.54
N MET A 268 -16.18 5.16 -25.27
CA MET A 268 -17.54 4.65 -25.39
C MET A 268 -18.13 4.78 -26.81
N THR A 269 -17.39 5.42 -27.73
CA THR A 269 -17.86 5.59 -29.10
C THR A 269 -17.98 4.24 -29.82
N GLY A 270 -19.15 3.93 -30.36
CA GLY A 270 -19.42 2.69 -31.07
C GLY A 270 -19.66 1.45 -30.20
N ILE A 271 -19.68 1.60 -28.88
CA ILE A 271 -19.97 0.50 -27.95
C ILE A 271 -21.48 0.22 -27.89
N ASP A 272 -21.83 -1.06 -27.97
CA ASP A 272 -23.18 -1.54 -27.74
C ASP A 272 -23.54 -1.54 -26.24
N LYS A 273 -24.19 -0.47 -25.79
CA LYS A 273 -24.58 -0.28 -24.39
C LYS A 273 -25.62 -1.31 -23.86
N SER A 274 -26.16 -2.18 -24.71
CA SER A 274 -26.97 -3.31 -24.23
C SER A 274 -26.13 -4.42 -23.60
N LYS A 275 -24.84 -4.46 -23.86
CA LYS A 275 -23.88 -5.38 -23.26
C LYS A 275 -23.35 -4.87 -21.94
N TYR A 276 -22.83 -5.77 -21.11
CA TYR A 276 -22.18 -5.40 -19.85
C TYR A 276 -20.84 -4.74 -20.14
N ILE A 277 -20.53 -3.66 -19.46
CA ILE A 277 -19.32 -2.85 -19.69
C ILE A 277 -18.55 -2.73 -18.39
N ILE A 278 -17.33 -3.26 -18.39
CA ILE A 278 -16.36 -3.13 -17.29
C ILE A 278 -15.33 -2.09 -17.72
N VAL A 279 -15.10 -1.09 -16.88
CA VAL A 279 -14.02 -0.10 -17.05
C VAL A 279 -12.95 -0.39 -16.01
N ALA A 280 -11.70 -0.45 -16.43
CA ALA A 280 -10.54 -0.45 -15.56
C ALA A 280 -9.86 0.91 -15.68
N ASP A 281 -9.77 1.64 -14.57
CA ASP A 281 -9.08 2.95 -14.46
C ASP A 281 -8.30 2.97 -13.15
N HIS A 282 -6.99 3.14 -13.22
CA HIS A 282 -6.15 3.03 -12.04
C HIS A 282 -6.51 4.09 -10.98
N GLN A 283 -6.49 5.38 -11.36
CA GLN A 283 -6.74 6.46 -10.40
C GLN A 283 -8.22 6.85 -10.37
N PRO A 284 -8.89 6.75 -9.20
CA PRO A 284 -10.32 7.02 -9.06
C PRO A 284 -10.62 8.54 -9.05
N ASN A 285 -10.08 9.27 -10.00
CA ASN A 285 -10.19 10.74 -10.09
C ASN A 285 -11.26 11.22 -11.09
N SER A 286 -11.85 10.31 -11.85
CA SER A 286 -12.78 10.60 -12.93
C SER A 286 -14.16 9.96 -12.71
N TYR A 287 -14.58 9.79 -11.46
CA TYR A 287 -15.84 9.12 -11.10
C TYR A 287 -17.08 9.69 -11.78
N ASP A 288 -17.18 11.02 -11.89
CA ASP A 288 -18.35 11.64 -12.51
C ASP A 288 -18.42 11.27 -14.00
N GLU A 289 -17.28 11.35 -14.71
CA GLU A 289 -17.16 10.98 -16.11
C GLU A 289 -17.50 9.50 -16.34
N GLU A 290 -17.00 8.62 -15.48
CA GLU A 290 -17.24 7.18 -15.55
C GLU A 290 -18.69 6.81 -15.21
N ALA A 291 -19.26 7.43 -14.18
CA ALA A 291 -20.64 7.22 -13.79
C ALA A 291 -21.63 7.64 -14.88
N GLU A 292 -21.33 8.74 -15.59
CA GLU A 292 -22.17 9.24 -16.69
C GLU A 292 -21.95 8.47 -18.01
N SER A 293 -20.85 7.73 -18.16
CA SER A 293 -20.51 7.01 -19.39
C SER A 293 -21.50 5.91 -19.76
N GLY A 294 -22.16 5.30 -18.76
CA GLY A 294 -23.00 4.13 -18.89
C GLY A 294 -22.23 2.81 -18.71
N ALA A 295 -21.05 2.85 -18.09
CA ALA A 295 -20.36 1.66 -17.58
C ALA A 295 -21.21 0.96 -16.51
N ASP A 296 -21.14 -0.37 -16.45
CA ASP A 296 -21.86 -1.16 -15.45
C ASP A 296 -21.00 -1.44 -14.21
N LEU A 297 -19.69 -1.47 -14.39
CA LEU A 297 -18.70 -1.71 -13.33
C LEU A 297 -17.44 -0.94 -13.63
N VAL A 298 -16.97 -0.18 -12.64
CA VAL A 298 -15.66 0.49 -12.68
C VAL A 298 -14.76 -0.16 -11.63
N LEU A 299 -13.54 -0.52 -12.03
CA LEU A 299 -12.52 -1.11 -11.19
C LEU A 299 -11.32 -0.17 -11.12
N SER A 300 -10.99 0.30 -9.91
CA SER A 300 -9.88 1.24 -9.68
C SER A 300 -8.89 0.70 -8.66
N GLY A 301 -7.62 1.13 -8.80
CA GLY A 301 -6.55 0.88 -7.84
C GLY A 301 -6.59 1.83 -6.65
#